data_0603169d08127bdb72898c67787535d7
#
_entry.id   0603169d08127bdb72898c67787535d7
#
_cell.length_a   1.000
_cell.length_b   1.000
_cell.length_c   1.000
_cell.angle_alpha   90.00
_cell.angle_beta   90.00
_cell.angle_gamma   90.00
#
_symmetry.space_group_name_H-M   'P 1'
#
loop_
_entity.id
_entity.type
_entity.pdbx_description
1 polymer ?
#
loop_
_entity_poly.entity_id
_entity_poly.type
_entity_poly.pdbx_seq_one_letter_code
_entity_poly.pdbx_strand_id
1 'polypeptide(L)'
;MSDMKLRLAVAVLLLAAVSCSRSADGVDYGPRYKVSGSDVIIDASDLLDEIPRHDLMMSASSLGVDWLYNDFAILFRTHSESMQSNYLKYYTYPESGTYYLYVRAIGSEQHTYGQYTDGFRIRLNDAYIDGIFGTTDRMEFTRAATIQAEKGEKAQLWITRITGRPSLDCIVLSKNPNLTEADLRKNQLPDYITQLREYDLPRTSCVKFGDLTGDGKTDMVVFSPGYSSYAYDNAGKLLWSWEAPEAYTRERSGFECPGLVWDFDRDGKAELVQWREDEEGEWLVLADGMTGAVLHRTPWPCAPHPHVYNNFRLAVANTDGVYPASVLLYSDCGQFQTYGIYDKELNEVWRHELHLKKDHLGHYFYAHDFDKDGIDEIVGGYRVVDAKGNILWSKLEDIYDNHDHADTYRFADMDGDGTDEVVIGACELGLQVRDAFTGELKSLAFAEHLQQMEVGHFLEGYDLPTVAAAARLYRNRQVDPYLLSQIYWIDAEGNQLFRWPASGLNGNPDIRKGDFYGNGKDVCFWNKFLMQPDGKGRLCCIGDIYHVFDFERNGCAQVITLTDGKLRVFGWTGAPKDGKPNDDPDFLKETMANHTHY
;
A
#
# COMPACT_ATOMS: atom_id res chain seq x y z
N MET A 1 40.33 31.17 10.65
CA MET A 1 39.92 30.84 9.26
C MET A 1 40.47 29.51 8.75
N SER A 2 41.31 28.78 9.50
CA SER A 2 41.83 27.47 9.10
C SER A 2 40.98 26.26 9.59
N ASP A 3 40.28 26.40 10.70
CA ASP A 3 39.51 25.28 11.30
C ASP A 3 38.13 25.03 10.65
N MET A 4 37.59 26.04 9.96
CA MET A 4 36.28 25.90 9.30
C MET A 4 36.39 25.17 7.95
N LYS A 5 37.57 25.24 7.28
CA LYS A 5 37.81 24.51 6.03
C LYS A 5 38.09 23.03 6.23
N LEU A 6 38.62 22.65 7.38
CA LEU A 6 38.89 21.24 7.73
C LEU A 6 37.61 20.49 8.11
N ARG A 7 36.65 21.16 8.74
CA ARG A 7 35.35 20.59 9.08
C ARG A 7 34.43 20.40 7.86
N LEU A 8 34.56 21.26 6.83
CA LEU A 8 33.81 21.11 5.58
C LEU A 8 34.36 19.98 4.71
N ALA A 9 35.67 19.71 4.75
CA ALA A 9 36.30 18.59 4.02
C ALA A 9 35.98 17.22 4.63
N VAL A 10 35.80 17.14 5.96
CA VAL A 10 35.43 15.89 6.64
C VAL A 10 33.94 15.59 6.43
N ALA A 11 33.05 16.61 6.35
CA ALA A 11 31.65 16.42 6.05
C ALA A 11 31.36 15.98 4.60
N VAL A 12 32.23 16.37 3.65
CA VAL A 12 32.10 15.96 2.24
C VAL A 12 32.68 14.56 1.99
N LEU A 13 33.61 14.07 2.84
CA LEU A 13 34.18 12.73 2.74
C LEU A 13 33.33 11.64 3.42
N LEU A 14 32.37 11.99 4.28
CA LEU A 14 31.43 11.06 4.92
C LEU A 14 30.15 10.84 4.10
N LEU A 15 29.91 11.60 3.04
CA LEU A 15 28.75 11.44 2.13
C LEU A 15 29.04 10.55 0.91
N ALA A 16 30.23 9.97 0.80
CA ALA A 16 30.64 9.11 -0.31
C ALA A 16 30.74 7.62 0.03
N ALA A 17 30.20 7.20 1.17
CA ALA A 17 30.12 5.79 1.49
C ALA A 17 28.67 5.43 1.64
N VAL A 18 28.20 4.67 0.71
CA VAL A 18 27.22 3.61 0.91
C VAL A 18 26.20 3.49 -0.17
N SER A 19 26.28 2.45 -0.86
CA SER A 19 25.16 1.76 -1.47
C SER A 19 25.03 0.34 -0.93
N CYS A 20 25.24 0.12 0.36
CA CYS A 20 24.74 -1.04 1.08
C CYS A 20 23.99 -0.50 2.28
N SER A 21 22.69 -0.53 2.25
CA SER A 21 21.83 -0.23 3.38
C SER A 21 21.89 -1.41 4.35
N ARG A 22 22.88 -1.41 5.26
CA ARG A 22 22.75 -2.21 6.48
C ARG A 22 21.98 -1.35 7.47
N SER A 23 20.81 -1.83 7.86
CA SER A 23 20.03 -1.25 8.95
C SER A 23 20.75 -1.45 10.29
N ALA A 24 20.38 -0.65 11.30
CA ALA A 24 20.90 -0.81 12.66
C ALA A 24 20.55 -2.18 13.27
N ASP A 25 19.58 -2.90 12.71
CA ASP A 25 19.15 -4.25 13.10
C ASP A 25 19.90 -5.38 12.40
N GLY A 26 20.81 -5.04 11.48
CA GLY A 26 21.65 -6.02 10.77
C GLY A 26 20.98 -6.70 9.59
N VAL A 27 19.76 -6.32 9.22
CA VAL A 27 19.09 -6.79 8.01
C VAL A 27 19.73 -6.10 6.80
N ASP A 28 20.16 -6.89 5.81
CA ASP A 28 20.67 -6.37 4.55
C ASP A 28 19.50 -6.25 3.56
N TYR A 29 18.99 -5.03 3.38
CA TYR A 29 17.90 -4.74 2.45
C TYR A 29 18.36 -4.71 0.98
N GLY A 30 19.61 -5.03 0.73
CA GLY A 30 20.18 -5.02 -0.61
C GLY A 30 20.48 -3.62 -1.16
N PRO A 31 21.01 -3.55 -2.38
CA PRO A 31 21.27 -2.29 -3.04
C PRO A 31 19.97 -1.60 -3.49
N ARG A 32 20.03 -0.27 -3.64
CA ARG A 32 18.92 0.56 -4.15
C ARG A 32 18.62 0.34 -5.64
N TYR A 33 19.35 -0.50 -6.31
CA TYR A 33 19.11 -0.96 -7.67
C TYR A 33 19.04 -2.48 -7.67
N LYS A 34 18.30 -3.03 -8.61
CA LYS A 34 18.18 -4.48 -8.71
C LYS A 34 19.48 -5.10 -9.21
N VAL A 35 19.96 -6.12 -8.52
CA VAL A 35 20.98 -7.05 -9.01
C VAL A 35 20.32 -8.41 -9.22
N SER A 36 20.39 -8.93 -10.44
CA SER A 36 19.91 -10.27 -10.78
C SER A 36 21.05 -11.06 -11.41
N GLY A 37 21.60 -11.98 -10.65
CA GLY A 37 22.86 -12.64 -11.04
C GLY A 37 23.98 -11.63 -11.25
N SER A 38 24.46 -11.50 -12.49
CA SER A 38 25.48 -10.49 -12.86
C SER A 38 24.89 -9.18 -13.42
N ASP A 39 23.58 -9.09 -13.61
CA ASP A 39 22.94 -7.92 -14.21
C ASP A 39 22.65 -6.84 -13.16
N VAL A 40 22.89 -5.57 -13.53
CA VAL A 40 22.51 -4.39 -12.75
C VAL A 40 21.40 -3.67 -13.50
N ILE A 41 20.25 -3.48 -12.85
CA ILE A 41 19.09 -2.80 -13.45
C ILE A 41 18.79 -1.56 -12.63
N ILE A 42 18.83 -0.41 -13.28
CA ILE A 42 18.49 0.90 -12.73
C ILE A 42 17.22 1.34 -13.44
N ASP A 43 16.13 1.34 -12.72
CA ASP A 43 14.82 1.72 -13.26
C ASP A 43 14.36 3.09 -12.77
N ALA A 44 13.20 3.50 -13.20
CA ALA A 44 12.61 4.78 -12.82
C ALA A 44 12.45 4.92 -11.30
N SER A 45 12.26 3.81 -10.57
CA SER A 45 12.11 3.83 -9.12
C SER A 45 13.39 4.19 -8.37
N ASP A 46 14.53 3.81 -8.93
CA ASP A 46 15.84 4.12 -8.34
C ASP A 46 16.19 5.60 -8.42
N LEU A 47 15.43 6.36 -9.21
CA LEU A 47 15.63 7.79 -9.39
C LEU A 47 14.66 8.64 -8.56
N LEU A 48 13.77 8.03 -7.79
CA LEU A 48 12.70 8.72 -7.05
C LEU A 48 13.20 9.75 -6.03
N ASP A 49 14.26 9.42 -5.31
CA ASP A 49 14.85 10.29 -4.31
C ASP A 49 15.55 11.53 -4.91
N GLU A 50 15.73 11.53 -6.21
CA GLU A 50 16.39 12.60 -6.97
C GLU A 50 15.44 13.32 -7.93
N ILE A 51 14.16 12.91 -8.01
CA ILE A 51 13.21 13.51 -8.95
C ILE A 51 13.05 15.00 -8.65
N PRO A 52 13.43 15.89 -9.59
CA PRO A 52 13.09 17.29 -9.50
C PRO A 52 11.57 17.47 -9.47
N ARG A 53 11.08 18.49 -8.78
CA ARG A 53 9.62 18.74 -8.61
C ARG A 53 8.82 18.82 -9.92
N HIS A 54 9.50 18.95 -11.06
CA HIS A 54 8.86 19.07 -12.37
C HIS A 54 8.85 17.78 -13.19
N ASP A 55 9.62 16.75 -12.83
CA ASP A 55 9.59 15.46 -13.50
C ASP A 55 8.48 14.57 -12.92
N LEU A 56 7.98 13.63 -13.72
CA LEU A 56 6.78 12.85 -13.38
C LEU A 56 7.02 11.36 -13.52
N MET A 57 6.37 10.59 -12.68
CA MET A 57 6.21 9.14 -12.85
C MET A 57 5.04 8.87 -13.81
N MET A 58 5.26 8.07 -14.84
CA MET A 58 4.27 7.73 -15.86
C MET A 58 3.99 6.24 -15.87
N SER A 59 2.73 5.87 -15.92
CA SER A 59 2.31 4.47 -16.10
C SER A 59 2.39 4.04 -17.57
N ALA A 60 2.36 2.72 -17.81
CA ALA A 60 2.34 2.17 -19.16
C ALA A 60 1.17 2.71 -20.00
N SER A 61 -0.03 2.77 -19.42
CA SER A 61 -1.23 3.32 -20.09
C SER A 61 -1.09 4.80 -20.43
N SER A 62 -0.43 5.59 -19.59
CA SER A 62 -0.20 7.02 -19.83
C SER A 62 0.79 7.27 -20.97
N LEU A 63 1.70 6.33 -21.21
CA LEU A 63 2.67 6.37 -22.31
C LEU A 63 2.19 5.62 -23.57
N GLY A 64 1.05 4.94 -23.51
CA GLY A 64 0.53 4.13 -24.62
C GLY A 64 1.37 2.89 -24.92
N VAL A 65 2.03 2.31 -23.91
CA VAL A 65 2.85 1.10 -24.05
C VAL A 65 2.23 -0.07 -23.27
N ASP A 66 2.56 -1.30 -23.67
CA ASP A 66 1.97 -2.49 -23.08
C ASP A 66 2.50 -2.79 -21.67
N TRP A 67 3.72 -2.39 -21.38
CA TRP A 67 4.36 -2.64 -20.10
C TRP A 67 5.56 -1.71 -19.85
N LEU A 68 5.90 -1.53 -18.58
CA LEU A 68 7.12 -0.86 -18.11
C LEU A 68 7.82 -1.76 -17.10
N TYR A 69 9.12 -1.62 -17.00
CA TYR A 69 9.87 -2.27 -15.95
C TYR A 69 9.47 -1.64 -14.60
N ASN A 70 9.06 -2.48 -13.64
CA ASN A 70 8.49 -2.00 -12.37
C ASN A 70 7.33 -1.00 -12.51
N ASP A 71 6.54 -1.09 -13.61
CA ASP A 71 5.30 -0.35 -13.87
C ASP A 71 5.41 1.17 -14.06
N PHE A 72 6.59 1.77 -13.98
CA PHE A 72 6.76 3.21 -14.15
C PHE A 72 7.96 3.58 -15.00
N ALA A 73 7.79 4.66 -15.74
CA ALA A 73 8.89 5.40 -16.38
C ALA A 73 8.96 6.82 -15.80
N ILE A 74 10.13 7.43 -15.81
CA ILE A 74 10.28 8.86 -15.55
C ILE A 74 10.12 9.66 -16.83
N LEU A 75 9.15 10.56 -16.84
CA LEU A 75 9.00 11.60 -17.84
C LEU A 75 9.83 12.81 -17.44
N PHE A 76 10.87 13.09 -18.21
CA PHE A 76 11.66 14.32 -18.06
C PHE A 76 10.86 15.51 -18.56
N ARG A 77 10.40 16.34 -17.63
CA ARG A 77 9.57 17.50 -17.92
C ARG A 77 10.28 18.77 -17.46
N THR A 78 10.28 19.78 -18.26
CA THR A 78 10.72 21.12 -17.85
C THR A 78 9.71 22.16 -18.29
N HIS A 79 9.55 23.17 -17.44
CA HIS A 79 8.76 24.37 -17.77
C HIS A 79 9.62 25.53 -18.26
N SER A 80 10.95 25.41 -18.18
CA SER A 80 11.86 26.46 -18.63
C SER A 80 13.22 25.86 -19.04
N GLU A 81 13.94 26.57 -19.95
CA GLU A 81 15.28 26.19 -20.35
C GLU A 81 16.32 26.20 -19.23
N SER A 82 16.01 26.86 -18.11
CA SER A 82 16.90 26.96 -16.95
C SER A 82 16.80 25.78 -15.99
N MET A 83 15.79 24.88 -16.13
CA MET A 83 15.57 23.71 -15.30
C MET A 83 15.86 22.44 -16.08
N GLN A 84 17.05 21.89 -15.93
CA GLN A 84 17.44 20.63 -16.55
C GLN A 84 17.23 19.47 -15.58
N SER A 85 16.62 18.38 -16.06
CA SER A 85 16.57 17.12 -15.34
C SER A 85 17.93 16.45 -15.42
N ASN A 86 18.60 16.34 -14.29
CA ASN A 86 19.87 15.64 -14.14
C ASN A 86 19.78 14.65 -13.00
N TYR A 87 20.07 13.40 -13.29
CA TYR A 87 20.10 12.33 -12.31
C TYR A 87 21.49 11.76 -12.20
N LEU A 88 21.94 11.51 -10.98
CA LEU A 88 23.21 10.84 -10.69
C LEU A 88 22.96 9.59 -9.88
N LYS A 89 23.35 8.44 -10.41
CA LYS A 89 23.32 7.18 -9.68
C LYS A 89 24.69 6.55 -9.56
N TYR A 90 24.92 5.95 -8.39
CA TYR A 90 26.10 5.13 -8.14
C TYR A 90 25.68 3.67 -8.10
N TYR A 91 26.46 2.82 -8.74
CA TYR A 91 26.27 1.38 -8.69
C TYR A 91 27.61 0.66 -8.63
N THR A 92 27.57 -0.63 -8.35
CA THR A 92 28.77 -1.47 -8.23
C THR A 92 28.59 -2.69 -9.10
N TYR A 93 29.62 -3.03 -9.87
CA TYR A 93 29.58 -4.23 -10.69
C TYR A 93 29.66 -5.48 -9.82
N PRO A 94 28.70 -6.43 -9.90
CA PRO A 94 28.67 -7.63 -9.08
C PRO A 94 29.77 -8.63 -9.45
N GLU A 95 30.25 -8.60 -10.70
CA GLU A 95 31.29 -9.50 -11.22
C GLU A 95 32.24 -8.76 -12.17
N SER A 96 33.44 -9.34 -12.38
CA SER A 96 34.36 -8.87 -13.41
C SER A 96 33.93 -9.34 -14.81
N GLY A 97 34.25 -8.54 -15.85
CA GLY A 97 34.08 -8.91 -17.26
C GLY A 97 33.46 -7.86 -18.14
N THR A 98 32.98 -8.28 -19.29
CA THR A 98 32.35 -7.40 -20.29
C THR A 98 30.87 -7.25 -19.96
N TYR A 99 30.44 -6.00 -19.82
CA TYR A 99 29.03 -5.61 -19.69
C TYR A 99 28.57 -4.86 -20.93
N TYR A 100 27.30 -5.06 -21.25
CA TYR A 100 26.59 -4.35 -22.30
C TYR A 100 25.53 -3.47 -21.65
N LEU A 101 25.59 -2.16 -21.93
CA LEU A 101 24.61 -1.20 -21.43
C LEU A 101 23.44 -1.13 -22.39
N TYR A 102 22.24 -1.34 -21.87
CA TYR A 102 20.98 -1.21 -22.59
C TYR A 102 20.16 -0.08 -22.00
N VAL A 103 19.42 0.62 -22.84
CA VAL A 103 18.52 1.70 -22.43
C VAL A 103 17.13 1.42 -22.99
N ARG A 104 16.12 1.46 -22.13
CA ARG A 104 14.73 1.37 -22.53
C ARG A 104 14.05 2.72 -22.31
N ALA A 105 13.61 3.35 -23.41
CA ALA A 105 13.13 4.73 -23.40
C ALA A 105 12.14 4.99 -24.54
N ILE A 106 11.32 6.05 -24.37
CA ILE A 106 10.35 6.54 -25.36
C ILE A 106 10.37 8.07 -25.38
N GLY A 107 10.15 8.67 -26.55
CA GLY A 107 9.85 10.08 -26.72
C GLY A 107 8.34 10.35 -26.74
N SER A 108 7.96 11.60 -26.93
CA SER A 108 6.56 12.00 -27.02
C SER A 108 6.26 12.66 -28.37
N GLU A 109 5.30 12.09 -29.12
CA GLU A 109 4.83 12.71 -30.38
C GLU A 109 4.13 14.06 -30.17
N GLN A 110 3.61 14.34 -28.99
CA GLN A 110 2.68 15.46 -28.77
C GLN A 110 3.36 16.82 -28.61
N HIS A 111 4.70 16.90 -28.64
CA HIS A 111 5.41 18.13 -28.34
C HIS A 111 6.54 18.45 -29.32
N THR A 112 6.21 18.50 -30.60
CA THR A 112 7.02 19.25 -31.56
C THR A 112 6.84 20.75 -31.34
N TYR A 113 7.48 21.29 -30.30
CA TYR A 113 7.77 22.73 -30.28
C TYR A 113 8.96 22.99 -31.18
N GLY A 114 8.69 23.28 -32.42
CA GLY A 114 9.71 23.63 -33.39
C GLY A 114 10.62 22.46 -33.82
N GLN A 115 11.87 22.72 -34.08
CA GLN A 115 12.87 21.79 -34.64
C GLN A 115 13.50 20.82 -33.62
N TYR A 116 12.92 20.62 -32.46
CA TYR A 116 13.54 19.82 -31.38
C TYR A 116 12.90 18.45 -31.28
N THR A 117 13.68 17.42 -31.46
CA THR A 117 13.36 16.05 -31.10
C THR A 117 13.52 15.85 -29.59
N ASP A 118 12.65 15.07 -28.98
CA ASP A 118 12.82 14.63 -27.60
C ASP A 118 14.18 13.96 -27.40
N GLY A 119 14.71 13.99 -26.16
CA GLY A 119 15.92 13.22 -25.91
C GLY A 119 16.66 13.54 -24.61
N PHE A 120 17.38 12.52 -24.13
CA PHE A 120 18.33 12.59 -23.03
C PHE A 120 19.65 11.90 -23.38
N ARG A 121 20.72 12.27 -22.69
CA ARG A 121 22.03 11.65 -22.76
C ARG A 121 22.39 10.92 -21.49
N ILE A 122 23.27 9.94 -21.66
CA ILE A 122 23.86 9.19 -20.57
C ILE A 122 25.38 9.44 -20.57
N ARG A 123 25.93 9.66 -19.37
CA ARG A 123 27.37 9.68 -19.13
C ARG A 123 27.69 8.63 -18.08
N LEU A 124 28.66 7.79 -18.37
CA LEU A 124 29.19 6.81 -17.47
C LEU A 124 30.59 7.24 -17.03
N ASN A 125 30.74 7.47 -15.72
CA ASN A 125 31.93 8.11 -15.16
C ASN A 125 32.21 9.45 -15.88
N ASP A 126 33.36 9.57 -16.52
CA ASP A 126 33.78 10.79 -17.23
C ASP A 126 33.48 10.78 -18.73
N ALA A 127 32.87 9.69 -19.26
CA ALA A 127 32.63 9.53 -20.70
C ALA A 127 31.12 9.53 -21.04
N TYR A 128 30.76 10.34 -22.03
CA TYR A 128 29.42 10.24 -22.61
C TYR A 128 29.27 8.96 -23.42
N ILE A 129 28.15 8.30 -23.25
CA ILE A 129 27.72 7.20 -24.12
C ILE A 129 27.25 7.80 -25.44
N ASP A 130 27.65 7.19 -26.53
CA ASP A 130 27.23 7.64 -27.87
C ASP A 130 25.71 7.46 -28.05
N GLY A 131 25.06 8.51 -28.55
CA GLY A 131 23.63 8.51 -28.84
C GLY A 131 22.82 9.46 -27.97
N ILE A 132 21.58 9.63 -28.38
CA ILE A 132 20.50 10.33 -27.67
C ILE A 132 19.36 9.34 -27.57
N PHE A 133 18.79 9.19 -26.37
CA PHE A 133 17.77 8.21 -26.08
C PHE A 133 16.41 8.88 -25.88
N GLY A 134 15.32 8.14 -26.09
CA GLY A 134 13.96 8.65 -25.99
C GLY A 134 13.63 9.66 -27.10
N THR A 135 14.06 9.37 -28.31
CA THR A 135 13.88 10.25 -29.48
C THR A 135 12.73 9.83 -30.38
N THR A 136 12.12 8.67 -30.14
CA THR A 136 11.05 8.11 -30.95
C THR A 136 9.76 7.99 -30.15
N ASP A 137 8.62 7.97 -30.82
CA ASP A 137 7.29 7.74 -30.26
C ASP A 137 6.99 6.28 -29.87
N ARG A 138 8.01 5.41 -29.96
CA ARG A 138 7.95 4.01 -29.60
C ARG A 138 8.91 3.71 -28.47
N MET A 139 8.50 2.78 -27.60
CA MET A 139 9.42 2.26 -26.61
C MET A 139 10.54 1.49 -27.31
N GLU A 140 11.76 1.94 -27.13
CA GLU A 140 12.95 1.32 -27.70
C GLU A 140 13.82 0.72 -26.60
N PHE A 141 14.28 -0.52 -26.82
CA PHE A 141 15.28 -1.17 -25.98
C PHE A 141 16.59 -1.30 -26.77
N THR A 142 17.50 -0.37 -26.54
CA THR A 142 18.68 -0.17 -27.37
C THR A 142 19.96 -0.52 -26.61
N ARG A 143 20.83 -1.33 -27.22
CA ARG A 143 22.19 -1.53 -26.73
C ARG A 143 23.03 -0.28 -27.03
N ALA A 144 23.48 0.39 -25.97
CA ALA A 144 24.12 1.69 -26.04
C ALA A 144 25.65 1.65 -25.92
N ALA A 145 26.22 0.72 -25.16
CA ALA A 145 27.66 0.65 -24.93
C ALA A 145 28.15 -0.76 -24.60
N THR A 146 29.46 -0.94 -24.68
CA THR A 146 30.23 -2.09 -24.17
C THR A 146 31.25 -1.60 -23.14
N ILE A 147 31.27 -2.21 -21.97
CA ILE A 147 32.05 -1.74 -20.82
C ILE A 147 32.87 -2.92 -20.28
N GLN A 148 34.14 -2.67 -19.97
CA GLN A 148 34.95 -3.61 -19.19
C GLN A 148 34.93 -3.16 -17.73
N ALA A 149 34.63 -4.07 -16.82
CA ALA A 149 34.50 -3.76 -15.40
C ALA A 149 35.10 -4.85 -14.52
N GLU A 150 35.53 -4.46 -13.35
CA GLU A 150 36.00 -5.35 -12.30
C GLU A 150 34.94 -5.51 -11.20
N LYS A 151 34.90 -6.70 -10.57
CA LYS A 151 34.02 -6.94 -9.43
C LYS A 151 34.25 -5.93 -8.32
N GLY A 152 33.17 -5.31 -7.83
CA GLY A 152 33.24 -4.29 -6.78
C GLY A 152 33.66 -2.90 -7.28
N GLU A 153 33.96 -2.74 -8.56
CA GLU A 153 34.22 -1.42 -9.15
C GLU A 153 32.94 -0.57 -9.06
N LYS A 154 33.11 0.67 -8.56
CA LYS A 154 32.03 1.66 -8.49
C LYS A 154 31.99 2.49 -9.76
N ALA A 155 30.79 2.72 -10.25
CA ALA A 155 30.55 3.58 -11.41
C ALA A 155 29.54 4.66 -11.08
N GLN A 156 29.66 5.80 -11.79
CA GLN A 156 28.72 6.92 -11.75
C GLN A 156 27.93 6.94 -13.05
N LEU A 157 26.63 6.91 -12.96
CA LEU A 157 25.71 7.02 -14.08
C LEU A 157 25.01 8.38 -14.01
N TRP A 158 25.25 9.23 -15.00
CA TRP A 158 24.56 10.50 -15.18
C TRP A 158 23.55 10.39 -16.30
N ILE A 159 22.33 10.85 -16.05
CA ILE A 159 21.25 10.93 -17.02
C ILE A 159 20.85 12.39 -17.12
N THR A 160 21.01 12.97 -18.31
CA THR A 160 20.77 14.42 -18.52
C THR A 160 19.80 14.61 -19.68
N ARG A 161 18.65 15.23 -19.39
CA ARG A 161 17.73 15.67 -20.42
C ARG A 161 18.40 16.72 -21.33
N ILE A 162 18.18 16.61 -22.63
CA ILE A 162 18.64 17.59 -23.62
C ILE A 162 17.47 18.46 -24.05
N THR A 163 16.38 17.85 -24.53
CA THR A 163 15.24 18.54 -25.11
C THR A 163 13.98 17.68 -25.03
N GLY A 164 12.81 18.29 -25.25
CA GLY A 164 11.52 17.62 -25.33
C GLY A 164 11.06 17.00 -24.02
N ARG A 165 10.27 15.95 -24.10
CA ARG A 165 9.70 15.20 -22.97
C ARG A 165 9.96 13.70 -23.10
N PRO A 166 11.22 13.27 -23.14
CA PRO A 166 11.54 11.85 -23.18
C PRO A 166 11.17 11.19 -21.87
N SER A 167 10.87 9.89 -21.93
CA SER A 167 10.66 9.07 -20.76
C SER A 167 11.68 7.93 -20.71
N LEU A 168 12.26 7.72 -19.53
CA LEU A 168 13.17 6.62 -19.24
C LEU A 168 12.42 5.57 -18.44
N ASP A 169 12.41 4.33 -18.94
CA ASP A 169 11.91 3.16 -18.22
C ASP A 169 13.02 2.54 -17.36
N CYS A 170 14.08 2.04 -18.00
CA CYS A 170 15.21 1.48 -17.27
C CYS A 170 16.53 1.53 -18.05
N ILE A 171 17.62 1.37 -17.31
CA ILE A 171 18.98 1.15 -17.83
C ILE A 171 19.45 -0.20 -17.27
N VAL A 172 19.96 -1.07 -18.15
CA VAL A 172 20.43 -2.40 -17.80
C VAL A 172 21.89 -2.56 -18.17
N LEU A 173 22.70 -3.03 -17.24
CA LEU A 173 24.06 -3.49 -17.48
C LEU A 173 24.04 -5.02 -17.36
N SER A 174 24.22 -5.70 -18.46
CA SER A 174 24.15 -7.18 -18.53
C SER A 174 25.39 -7.75 -19.21
N LYS A 175 25.78 -8.93 -18.79
CA LYS A 175 26.80 -9.72 -19.52
C LYS A 175 26.26 -10.37 -20.79
N ASN A 176 24.95 -10.37 -20.99
CA ASN A 176 24.32 -10.89 -22.20
C ASN A 176 24.42 -9.87 -23.34
N PRO A 177 25.19 -10.14 -24.42
CA PRO A 177 25.30 -9.22 -25.55
C PRO A 177 24.02 -9.14 -26.41
N ASN A 178 23.07 -10.04 -26.18
CA ASN A 178 21.83 -10.18 -26.94
C ASN A 178 20.60 -10.16 -26.03
N LEU A 179 20.66 -9.39 -24.95
CA LEU A 179 19.54 -9.23 -24.03
C LEU A 179 18.32 -8.65 -24.77
N THR A 180 17.17 -9.29 -24.58
CA THR A 180 15.89 -8.91 -25.20
C THR A 180 14.93 -8.33 -24.17
N GLU A 181 13.92 -7.58 -24.63
CA GLU A 181 12.81 -7.14 -23.77
C GLU A 181 12.08 -8.30 -23.11
N ALA A 182 11.95 -9.44 -23.80
CA ALA A 182 11.32 -10.63 -23.26
C ALA A 182 12.11 -11.23 -22.09
N ASP A 183 13.44 -11.16 -22.14
CA ASP A 183 14.30 -11.59 -21.03
C ASP A 183 14.16 -10.64 -19.84
N LEU A 184 14.16 -9.33 -20.11
CA LEU A 184 13.96 -8.31 -19.09
C LEU A 184 12.60 -8.44 -18.40
N ARG A 185 11.54 -8.71 -19.15
CA ARG A 185 10.18 -8.87 -18.63
C ARG A 185 10.02 -10.06 -17.70
N LYS A 186 10.76 -11.15 -17.93
CA LYS A 186 10.70 -12.37 -17.10
C LYS A 186 11.35 -12.20 -15.73
N ASN A 187 12.25 -11.24 -15.57
CA ASN A 187 13.12 -11.16 -14.41
C ASN A 187 12.88 -9.85 -13.61
N GLN A 188 11.65 -9.67 -13.10
CA GLN A 188 11.27 -8.43 -12.40
C GLN A 188 11.43 -8.49 -10.88
N LEU A 189 11.35 -9.67 -10.26
CA LEU A 189 11.55 -9.82 -8.82
C LEU A 189 13.03 -9.97 -8.47
N PRO A 190 13.48 -9.37 -7.36
CA PRO A 190 14.83 -9.62 -6.83
C PRO A 190 14.94 -11.02 -6.22
N ASP A 191 16.16 -11.56 -6.14
CA ASP A 191 16.43 -12.93 -5.69
C ASP A 191 16.02 -13.21 -4.22
N TYR A 192 15.82 -12.16 -3.42
CA TYR A 192 15.37 -12.30 -2.03
C TYR A 192 13.84 -12.36 -1.87
N ILE A 193 13.08 -12.26 -2.97
CA ILE A 193 11.62 -12.42 -2.98
C ILE A 193 11.24 -13.60 -3.87
N THR A 194 10.38 -14.47 -3.38
CA THR A 194 9.89 -15.62 -4.14
C THR A 194 8.38 -15.72 -4.09
N GLN A 195 7.77 -16.16 -5.19
CA GLN A 195 6.36 -16.54 -5.22
C GLN A 195 6.19 -17.88 -4.53
N LEU A 196 5.38 -17.92 -3.47
CA LEU A 196 5.08 -19.11 -2.68
C LEU A 196 3.84 -19.84 -3.17
N ARG A 197 2.79 -19.08 -3.52
CA ARG A 197 1.49 -19.60 -3.95
C ARG A 197 0.94 -18.82 -5.14
N GLU A 198 0.07 -19.47 -5.90
CA GLU A 198 -0.80 -18.87 -6.90
C GLU A 198 -2.14 -19.59 -6.91
N TYR A 199 -3.23 -18.83 -6.90
CA TYR A 199 -4.60 -19.33 -6.96
C TYR A 199 -5.33 -18.65 -8.12
N ASP A 200 -6.03 -19.44 -8.92
CA ASP A 200 -6.98 -18.94 -9.91
C ASP A 200 -8.34 -18.72 -9.21
N LEU A 201 -8.81 -17.49 -9.18
CA LEU A 201 -10.03 -17.10 -8.50
C LEU A 201 -11.12 -16.71 -9.52
N PRO A 202 -12.41 -16.84 -9.16
CA PRO A 202 -13.49 -16.24 -9.94
C PRO A 202 -13.33 -14.72 -9.96
N ARG A 203 -14.20 -14.03 -10.70
CA ARG A 203 -14.26 -12.56 -10.66
C ARG A 203 -14.42 -12.09 -9.21
N THR A 204 -13.42 -11.38 -8.71
CA THR A 204 -13.24 -11.10 -7.29
C THR A 204 -13.33 -9.59 -7.02
N SER A 205 -14.06 -9.22 -5.98
CA SER A 205 -14.07 -7.86 -5.41
C SER A 205 -13.32 -7.79 -4.09
N CYS A 206 -13.39 -8.83 -3.28
CA CYS A 206 -12.79 -8.88 -1.95
C CYS A 206 -12.38 -10.32 -1.62
N VAL A 207 -11.32 -10.48 -0.84
CA VAL A 207 -10.89 -11.76 -0.26
C VAL A 207 -10.69 -11.57 1.24
N LYS A 208 -11.21 -12.47 2.05
CA LYS A 208 -10.97 -12.54 3.48
C LYS A 208 -10.28 -13.84 3.84
N PHE A 209 -9.48 -13.83 4.89
CA PHE A 209 -8.59 -14.91 5.28
C PHE A 209 -8.89 -15.38 6.70
N GLY A 210 -8.70 -16.67 6.96
CA GLY A 210 -8.83 -17.32 8.24
C GLY A 210 -8.64 -18.81 8.11
N ASP A 211 -8.53 -19.54 9.21
CA ASP A 211 -8.47 -21.01 9.21
C ASP A 211 -9.89 -21.59 9.24
N LEU A 212 -10.48 -21.85 8.07
CA LEU A 212 -11.84 -22.39 7.96
C LEU A 212 -11.89 -23.88 8.29
N THR A 213 -10.78 -24.60 8.09
CA THR A 213 -10.69 -26.05 8.18
C THR A 213 -10.20 -26.53 9.55
N GLY A 214 -9.59 -25.67 10.35
CA GLY A 214 -9.00 -25.98 11.65
C GLY A 214 -7.66 -26.75 11.52
N ASP A 215 -6.95 -26.58 10.40
CA ASP A 215 -5.67 -27.27 10.18
C ASP A 215 -4.44 -26.38 10.48
N GLY A 216 -4.67 -25.18 10.99
CA GLY A 216 -3.64 -24.20 11.36
C GLY A 216 -3.08 -23.42 10.18
N LYS A 217 -3.68 -23.54 8.98
CA LYS A 217 -3.26 -22.80 7.79
C LYS A 217 -4.29 -21.74 7.42
N THR A 218 -3.82 -20.78 6.65
CA THR A 218 -4.70 -19.72 6.13
C THR A 218 -5.50 -20.22 4.94
N ASP A 219 -6.81 -20.28 5.10
CA ASP A 219 -7.81 -20.48 4.07
C ASP A 219 -8.38 -19.14 3.60
N MET A 220 -9.29 -19.13 2.64
CA MET A 220 -9.83 -17.89 2.11
C MET A 220 -11.31 -17.96 1.74
N VAL A 221 -12.01 -16.84 1.92
CA VAL A 221 -13.34 -16.61 1.34
C VAL A 221 -13.25 -15.49 0.32
N VAL A 222 -13.64 -15.79 -0.90
CA VAL A 222 -13.62 -14.89 -2.04
C VAL A 222 -15.02 -14.37 -2.29
N PHE A 223 -15.16 -13.05 -2.42
CA PHE A 223 -16.44 -12.39 -2.75
C PHE A 223 -16.43 -11.86 -4.16
N SER A 224 -17.50 -12.13 -4.90
CA SER A 224 -17.72 -11.52 -6.21
C SER A 224 -18.25 -10.08 -6.09
N PRO A 225 -18.22 -9.27 -7.16
CA PRO A 225 -18.84 -7.96 -7.17
C PRO A 225 -20.35 -7.92 -6.85
N GLY A 226 -21.04 -9.05 -6.95
CA GLY A 226 -22.45 -9.21 -6.58
C GLY A 226 -22.69 -9.83 -5.21
N TYR A 227 -21.64 -9.91 -4.37
CA TYR A 227 -21.62 -10.50 -3.01
C TYR A 227 -21.76 -12.03 -2.94
N SER A 228 -21.80 -12.76 -4.04
CA SER A 228 -21.62 -14.21 -3.97
C SER A 228 -20.31 -14.56 -3.30
N SER A 229 -20.29 -15.61 -2.50
CA SER A 229 -19.12 -16.02 -1.72
C SER A 229 -18.68 -17.44 -2.04
N TYR A 230 -17.37 -17.64 -2.06
CA TYR A 230 -16.71 -18.91 -2.40
C TYR A 230 -15.60 -19.17 -1.39
N ALA A 231 -15.71 -20.24 -0.62
CA ALA A 231 -14.71 -20.63 0.36
C ALA A 231 -13.73 -21.64 -0.23
N TYR A 232 -12.45 -21.41 -0.01
CA TYR A 232 -11.36 -22.27 -0.47
C TYR A 232 -10.44 -22.63 0.68
N ASP A 233 -9.97 -23.89 0.69
CA ASP A 233 -8.88 -24.27 1.59
C ASP A 233 -7.51 -23.71 1.11
N ASN A 234 -6.50 -23.84 1.94
CA ASN A 234 -5.12 -23.40 1.66
C ASN A 234 -4.52 -24.03 0.38
N ALA A 235 -5.01 -25.16 -0.07
CA ALA A 235 -4.60 -25.80 -1.31
C ALA A 235 -5.34 -25.26 -2.54
N GLY A 236 -6.29 -24.32 -2.36
CA GLY A 236 -7.12 -23.76 -3.43
C GLY A 236 -8.29 -24.66 -3.84
N LYS A 237 -8.66 -25.64 -3.00
CA LYS A 237 -9.83 -26.48 -3.25
C LYS A 237 -11.09 -25.77 -2.76
N LEU A 238 -12.09 -25.64 -3.62
CA LEU A 238 -13.40 -25.09 -3.25
C LEU A 238 -14.05 -25.98 -2.19
N LEU A 239 -14.41 -25.40 -1.05
CA LEU A 239 -15.14 -26.05 0.02
C LEU A 239 -16.66 -25.93 -0.21
N TRP A 240 -17.14 -24.71 -0.43
CA TRP A 240 -18.55 -24.42 -0.72
C TRP A 240 -18.67 -23.07 -1.46
N SER A 241 -19.87 -22.80 -1.98
CA SER A 241 -20.25 -21.49 -2.51
C SER A 241 -21.68 -21.14 -2.12
N TRP A 242 -21.93 -19.83 -2.03
CA TRP A 242 -23.26 -19.24 -1.94
C TRP A 242 -23.39 -18.20 -3.05
N GLU A 243 -24.46 -18.28 -3.83
CA GLU A 243 -24.73 -17.36 -4.92
C GLU A 243 -25.77 -16.32 -4.49
N ALA A 244 -25.41 -15.06 -4.62
CA ALA A 244 -26.32 -13.96 -4.38
C ALA A 244 -27.43 -13.93 -5.46
N PRO A 245 -28.66 -13.45 -5.11
CA PRO A 245 -29.73 -13.29 -6.10
C PRO A 245 -29.31 -12.41 -7.28
N GLU A 246 -29.81 -12.73 -8.48
CA GLU A 246 -29.42 -12.10 -9.75
C GLU A 246 -29.58 -10.56 -9.78
N ALA A 247 -30.47 -10.01 -8.94
CA ALA A 247 -30.68 -8.57 -8.80
C ALA A 247 -29.44 -7.80 -8.32
N TYR A 248 -28.46 -8.48 -7.71
CA TYR A 248 -27.25 -7.89 -7.12
C TYR A 248 -26.00 -8.03 -8.00
N THR A 249 -26.14 -8.52 -9.22
CA THR A 249 -25.01 -8.67 -10.17
C THR A 249 -24.43 -7.34 -10.67
N ARG A 250 -24.96 -6.19 -10.24
CA ARG A 250 -24.41 -4.89 -10.61
C ARG A 250 -23.04 -4.69 -10.00
N GLU A 251 -22.11 -4.22 -10.82
CA GLU A 251 -20.80 -3.78 -10.35
C GLU A 251 -20.97 -2.73 -9.26
N ARG A 252 -20.52 -3.05 -8.06
CA ARG A 252 -20.45 -2.13 -6.94
C ARG A 252 -19.02 -1.68 -6.77
N SER A 253 -18.84 -0.52 -6.18
CA SER A 253 -17.51 0.00 -5.89
C SER A 253 -16.75 -0.97 -5.00
N GLY A 254 -15.46 -1.11 -5.18
CA GLY A 254 -14.57 -1.96 -4.36
C GLY A 254 -14.40 -1.48 -2.91
N PHE A 255 -15.25 -0.56 -2.44
CA PHE A 255 -15.18 0.05 -1.10
C PHE A 255 -15.91 -0.75 -0.02
N GLU A 256 -16.54 -1.84 -0.39
CA GLU A 256 -17.35 -2.62 0.54
C GLU A 256 -16.55 -3.79 1.11
N CYS A 257 -16.77 -4.09 2.38
CA CYS A 257 -16.30 -5.31 3.01
C CYS A 257 -17.51 -6.25 3.19
N PRO A 258 -17.83 -7.08 2.18
CA PRO A 258 -19.05 -7.87 2.14
C PRO A 258 -19.07 -9.03 3.13
N GLY A 259 -17.95 -9.33 3.77
CA GLY A 259 -17.84 -10.37 4.77
C GLY A 259 -16.62 -10.22 5.66
N LEU A 260 -16.63 -10.97 6.73
CA LEU A 260 -15.62 -11.04 7.77
C LEU A 260 -15.39 -12.50 8.14
N VAL A 261 -14.14 -12.94 8.17
CA VAL A 261 -13.74 -14.30 8.55
C VAL A 261 -13.00 -14.25 9.88
N TRP A 262 -13.51 -14.96 10.89
CA TRP A 262 -12.95 -14.99 12.23
C TRP A 262 -13.46 -16.19 13.01
N ASP A 263 -12.66 -16.74 13.93
CA ASP A 263 -13.06 -17.81 14.85
C ASP A 263 -13.82 -17.20 16.05
N PHE A 264 -15.14 -17.01 15.90
CA PHE A 264 -15.97 -16.32 16.91
C PHE A 264 -16.26 -17.16 18.16
N ASP A 265 -16.26 -18.49 18.05
CA ASP A 265 -16.59 -19.38 19.17
C ASP A 265 -15.36 -20.05 19.79
N ARG A 266 -14.16 -19.80 19.23
CA ARG A 266 -12.86 -20.30 19.69
C ARG A 266 -12.70 -21.82 19.57
N ASP A 267 -13.32 -22.43 18.58
CA ASP A 267 -13.20 -23.86 18.34
C ASP A 267 -11.97 -24.22 17.45
N GLY A 268 -11.24 -23.20 16.98
CA GLY A 268 -10.08 -23.32 16.11
C GLY A 268 -10.43 -23.32 14.63
N LYS A 269 -11.69 -23.02 14.28
CA LYS A 269 -12.16 -22.85 12.90
C LYS A 269 -12.86 -21.52 12.75
N ALA A 270 -12.51 -20.81 11.71
CA ALA A 270 -13.12 -19.51 11.47
C ALA A 270 -14.52 -19.66 10.86
N GLU A 271 -15.46 -18.87 11.36
CA GLU A 271 -16.76 -18.62 10.77
C GLU A 271 -16.70 -17.47 9.78
N LEU A 272 -17.79 -17.32 9.02
CA LEU A 272 -18.02 -16.23 8.09
C LEU A 272 -19.22 -15.39 8.52
N VAL A 273 -19.02 -14.10 8.79
CA VAL A 273 -20.09 -13.13 8.88
C VAL A 273 -20.24 -12.42 7.54
N GLN A 274 -21.44 -12.39 6.97
CA GLN A 274 -21.70 -11.70 5.69
C GLN A 274 -23.15 -11.26 5.56
N TRP A 275 -23.41 -10.36 4.60
CA TRP A 275 -24.74 -10.09 4.11
C TRP A 275 -25.24 -11.25 3.24
N ARG A 276 -26.48 -11.68 3.45
CA ARG A 276 -27.21 -12.62 2.57
C ARG A 276 -28.65 -12.18 2.40
N GLU A 277 -29.26 -12.59 1.28
CA GLU A 277 -30.67 -12.43 1.01
C GLU A 277 -31.31 -13.77 0.67
N ASP A 278 -32.55 -13.95 1.09
CA ASP A 278 -33.43 -15.06 0.72
C ASP A 278 -34.86 -14.56 0.48
N GLU A 279 -35.83 -15.49 0.31
CA GLU A 279 -37.23 -15.15 0.07
C GLU A 279 -37.90 -14.40 1.25
N GLU A 280 -37.33 -14.47 2.46
CA GLU A 280 -37.85 -13.84 3.67
C GLU A 280 -37.28 -12.43 3.87
N GLY A 281 -36.15 -12.09 3.26
CA GLY A 281 -35.53 -10.76 3.36
C GLY A 281 -34.02 -10.75 3.33
N GLU A 282 -33.47 -9.64 3.81
CA GLU A 282 -32.02 -9.40 3.92
C GLU A 282 -31.53 -9.64 5.35
N TRP A 283 -30.37 -10.26 5.48
CA TRP A 283 -29.84 -10.75 6.73
C TRP A 283 -28.36 -10.45 6.89
N LEU A 284 -27.97 -10.14 8.11
CA LEU A 284 -26.60 -10.37 8.59
C LEU A 284 -26.54 -11.84 9.05
N VAL A 285 -25.64 -12.60 8.47
CA VAL A 285 -25.54 -14.06 8.68
C VAL A 285 -24.19 -14.40 9.26
N LEU A 286 -24.19 -15.24 10.31
CA LEU A 286 -23.02 -16.01 10.73
C LEU A 286 -23.15 -17.43 10.16
N ALA A 287 -22.16 -17.84 9.40
CA ALA A 287 -22.13 -19.15 8.75
C ALA A 287 -20.88 -19.92 9.16
N ASP A 288 -21.01 -21.23 9.28
CA ASP A 288 -19.90 -22.15 9.46
C ASP A 288 -18.91 -22.02 8.29
N GLY A 289 -17.64 -21.75 8.60
CA GLY A 289 -16.64 -21.45 7.59
C GLY A 289 -16.29 -22.62 6.66
N MET A 290 -16.40 -23.86 7.17
CA MET A 290 -16.09 -25.06 6.42
C MET A 290 -17.22 -25.51 5.48
N THR A 291 -18.47 -25.24 5.85
CA THR A 291 -19.66 -25.76 5.14
C THR A 291 -20.55 -24.70 4.54
N GLY A 292 -20.44 -23.44 4.96
CA GLY A 292 -21.31 -22.35 4.58
C GLY A 292 -22.72 -22.41 5.19
N ALA A 293 -22.98 -23.36 6.11
CA ALA A 293 -24.25 -23.51 6.77
C ALA A 293 -24.52 -22.32 7.72
N VAL A 294 -25.73 -21.79 7.68
CA VAL A 294 -26.13 -20.68 8.55
C VAL A 294 -26.23 -21.17 10.00
N LEU A 295 -25.46 -20.57 10.88
CA LEU A 295 -25.48 -20.80 12.32
C LEU A 295 -26.45 -19.82 13.00
N HIS A 296 -26.28 -18.53 12.73
CA HIS A 296 -27.11 -17.45 13.24
C HIS A 296 -27.45 -16.45 12.15
N ARG A 297 -28.58 -15.76 12.28
CA ARG A 297 -28.92 -14.61 11.41
C ARG A 297 -29.77 -13.59 12.15
N THR A 298 -29.61 -12.32 11.79
CA THR A 298 -30.45 -11.22 12.25
C THR A 298 -30.85 -10.36 11.05
N PRO A 299 -32.03 -9.68 11.06
CA PRO A 299 -32.39 -8.80 9.97
C PRO A 299 -31.33 -7.76 9.71
N TRP A 300 -31.05 -7.50 8.42
CA TRP A 300 -30.11 -6.44 8.03
C TRP A 300 -30.58 -5.09 8.59
N PRO A 301 -29.70 -4.32 9.29
CA PRO A 301 -30.12 -3.16 10.06
C PRO A 301 -30.50 -1.93 9.22
N CYS A 302 -30.19 -1.93 7.93
CA CYS A 302 -30.51 -0.84 7.03
C CYS A 302 -31.74 -1.13 6.17
N ALA A 303 -32.39 -0.07 5.68
CA ALA A 303 -33.50 -0.17 4.74
C ALA A 303 -33.08 -0.90 3.45
N PRO A 304 -34.06 -1.46 2.72
CA PRO A 304 -33.78 -2.47 1.68
C PRO A 304 -32.63 -2.13 0.77
N HIS A 305 -31.68 -3.02 0.76
CA HIS A 305 -30.64 -3.05 -0.24
C HIS A 305 -31.27 -3.47 -1.59
N PRO A 306 -30.99 -2.85 -2.76
CA PRO A 306 -29.72 -2.26 -3.14
C PRO A 306 -29.88 -0.78 -3.47
N HIS A 307 -29.44 0.09 -2.63
CA HIS A 307 -29.28 1.47 -3.07
C HIS A 307 -27.84 1.69 -3.54
N VAL A 308 -27.72 2.47 -4.60
CA VAL A 308 -26.52 2.69 -5.42
C VAL A 308 -25.30 3.18 -4.62
N TYR A 309 -25.47 3.50 -3.33
CA TYR A 309 -24.45 4.07 -2.46
C TYR A 309 -24.39 3.44 -1.06
N ASN A 310 -24.94 2.26 -0.86
CA ASN A 310 -24.84 1.61 0.43
C ASN A 310 -23.45 0.98 0.59
N ASN A 311 -22.54 1.70 1.20
CA ASN A 311 -21.28 1.14 1.66
C ASN A 311 -21.50 0.54 3.03
N PHE A 312 -21.00 -0.66 3.25
CA PHE A 312 -20.94 -1.22 4.58
C PHE A 312 -19.59 -1.88 4.85
N ARG A 313 -19.25 -1.97 6.12
CA ARG A 313 -18.01 -2.56 6.62
C ARG A 313 -18.31 -3.44 7.80
N LEU A 314 -17.56 -4.52 7.90
CA LEU A 314 -17.59 -5.44 9.02
C LEU A 314 -16.19 -5.50 9.62
N ALA A 315 -16.13 -5.50 10.94
CA ALA A 315 -14.90 -5.67 11.69
C ALA A 315 -15.13 -6.53 12.95
N VAL A 316 -14.08 -7.14 13.43
CA VAL A 316 -14.06 -7.85 14.72
C VAL A 316 -13.77 -6.83 15.82
N ALA A 317 -14.44 -6.97 16.96
CA ALA A 317 -14.19 -6.18 18.16
C ALA A 317 -14.09 -7.05 19.40
N ASN A 318 -13.24 -6.65 20.36
CA ASN A 318 -13.18 -7.22 21.70
C ASN A 318 -13.93 -6.29 22.66
N THR A 319 -15.17 -6.63 23.02
CA THR A 319 -16.02 -5.76 23.84
C THR A 319 -16.15 -6.21 25.28
N ASP A 320 -15.55 -7.34 25.65
CA ASP A 320 -15.64 -7.93 27.01
C ASP A 320 -14.28 -8.13 27.70
N GLY A 321 -13.19 -7.84 27.00
CA GLY A 321 -11.83 -8.01 27.53
C GLY A 321 -11.36 -9.46 27.62
N VAL A 322 -12.07 -10.40 26.98
CA VAL A 322 -11.74 -11.83 27.02
C VAL A 322 -11.24 -12.32 25.67
N TYR A 323 -11.95 -11.97 24.61
CA TYR A 323 -11.63 -12.41 23.26
C TYR A 323 -12.40 -11.57 22.23
N PRO A 324 -11.80 -11.20 21.10
CA PRO A 324 -12.50 -10.46 20.05
C PRO A 324 -13.55 -11.35 19.37
N ALA A 325 -14.76 -11.35 19.89
CA ALA A 325 -15.88 -12.17 19.41
C ALA A 325 -17.12 -11.34 19.03
N SER A 326 -17.03 -10.02 19.07
CA SER A 326 -18.12 -9.13 18.65
C SER A 326 -17.95 -8.70 17.21
N VAL A 327 -19.06 -8.43 16.52
CA VAL A 327 -19.10 -7.90 15.15
C VAL A 327 -19.44 -6.42 15.21
N LEU A 328 -18.53 -5.58 14.75
CA LEU A 328 -18.79 -4.18 14.43
C LEU A 328 -19.35 -4.11 13.00
N LEU A 329 -20.56 -3.60 12.85
CA LEU A 329 -21.16 -3.32 11.54
C LEU A 329 -21.31 -1.81 11.37
N TYR A 330 -20.76 -1.28 10.30
CA TYR A 330 -21.04 0.04 9.77
C TYR A 330 -21.80 -0.07 8.45
N SER A 331 -22.82 0.76 8.26
CA SER A 331 -23.56 0.82 7.00
C SER A 331 -24.02 2.24 6.69
N ASP A 332 -23.79 2.67 5.45
CA ASP A 332 -24.32 3.91 4.88
C ASP A 332 -25.67 3.61 4.20
N CYS A 333 -26.74 4.09 4.79
CA CYS A 333 -28.12 3.86 4.34
C CYS A 333 -28.66 5.03 3.50
N GLY A 334 -27.81 5.86 2.93
CA GLY A 334 -28.14 6.94 2.00
C GLY A 334 -28.69 8.22 2.62
N GLN A 335 -29.49 8.15 3.68
CA GLN A 335 -29.98 9.31 4.44
C GLN A 335 -29.42 9.40 5.85
N PHE A 336 -28.91 8.29 6.35
CA PHE A 336 -28.30 8.15 7.65
C PHE A 336 -27.22 7.07 7.59
N GLN A 337 -26.30 7.14 8.51
CA GLN A 337 -25.30 6.13 8.73
C GLN A 337 -25.59 5.41 10.04
N THR A 338 -25.44 4.10 10.04
CA THR A 338 -25.54 3.28 11.26
C THR A 338 -24.23 2.61 11.54
N TYR A 339 -23.87 2.50 12.82
CA TYR A 339 -22.81 1.64 13.26
C TYR A 339 -23.21 1.04 14.62
N GLY A 340 -22.81 -0.19 14.87
CA GLY A 340 -23.20 -0.88 16.08
C GLY A 340 -22.46 -2.17 16.29
N ILE A 341 -22.57 -2.69 17.50
CA ILE A 341 -21.98 -3.95 17.95
C ILE A 341 -23.07 -5.01 18.01
N TYR A 342 -22.70 -6.17 17.49
CA TYR A 342 -23.45 -7.42 17.59
C TYR A 342 -22.60 -8.46 18.33
N ASP A 343 -23.22 -9.27 19.18
CA ASP A 343 -22.53 -10.38 19.81
C ASP A 343 -22.25 -11.54 18.84
N LYS A 344 -21.57 -12.59 19.31
CA LYS A 344 -21.23 -13.75 18.48
C LYS A 344 -22.42 -14.57 17.98
N GLU A 345 -23.63 -14.40 18.54
CA GLU A 345 -24.88 -14.95 18.04
C GLU A 345 -25.65 -13.95 17.13
N LEU A 346 -25.02 -12.79 16.80
CA LEU A 346 -25.60 -11.69 16.04
C LEU A 346 -26.78 -10.99 16.70
N ASN A 347 -26.91 -11.03 18.03
CA ASN A 347 -27.84 -10.14 18.75
C ASN A 347 -27.25 -8.72 18.80
N GLU A 348 -28.07 -7.73 18.49
CA GLU A 348 -27.68 -6.33 18.61
C GLU A 348 -27.42 -5.96 20.07
N VAL A 349 -26.20 -5.53 20.39
CA VAL A 349 -25.82 -5.06 21.72
C VAL A 349 -26.16 -3.57 21.87
N TRP A 350 -25.72 -2.78 20.90
CA TRP A 350 -26.08 -1.37 20.75
C TRP A 350 -25.90 -0.92 19.31
N ARG A 351 -26.59 0.15 18.93
CA ARG A 351 -26.46 0.80 17.62
C ARG A 351 -26.65 2.30 17.72
N HIS A 352 -25.81 3.02 17.02
CA HIS A 352 -25.99 4.45 16.74
C HIS A 352 -26.51 4.68 15.32
N GLU A 353 -27.36 5.67 15.18
CA GLU A 353 -27.89 6.15 13.93
C GLU A 353 -27.62 7.65 13.80
N LEU A 354 -27.05 8.07 12.70
CA LEU A 354 -26.65 9.44 12.45
C LEU A 354 -27.32 9.96 11.19
N HIS A 355 -28.17 10.96 11.36
CA HIS A 355 -28.82 11.64 10.25
C HIS A 355 -27.92 12.77 9.74
N LEU A 356 -27.26 12.54 8.62
CA LEU A 356 -26.35 13.49 8.00
C LEU A 356 -27.06 14.19 6.85
N LYS A 357 -27.10 15.54 6.90
CA LYS A 357 -27.78 16.32 5.86
C LYS A 357 -26.97 16.44 4.56
N LYS A 358 -25.67 16.19 4.56
CA LYS A 358 -24.81 16.44 3.41
C LYS A 358 -23.68 15.45 3.22
N ASP A 359 -22.90 15.12 4.24
CA ASP A 359 -21.69 14.34 4.09
C ASP A 359 -21.65 13.21 5.11
N HIS A 360 -21.10 12.10 4.73
CA HIS A 360 -20.93 10.95 5.61
C HIS A 360 -19.76 11.18 6.56
N LEU A 361 -19.79 10.52 7.72
CA LEU A 361 -18.77 10.62 8.76
C LEU A 361 -17.39 10.14 8.31
N GLY A 362 -17.33 9.28 7.33
CA GLY A 362 -16.14 8.63 6.81
C GLY A 362 -16.49 7.29 6.22
N HIS A 363 -15.48 6.61 5.71
CA HIS A 363 -15.66 5.35 4.99
C HIS A 363 -15.46 4.12 5.86
N TYR A 364 -14.91 4.29 7.07
CA TYR A 364 -14.53 3.18 7.94
C TYR A 364 -14.89 3.45 9.40
N PHE A 365 -15.17 2.37 10.11
CA PHE A 365 -15.23 2.31 11.56
C PHE A 365 -14.28 1.22 12.03
N TYR A 366 -13.57 1.49 13.11
CA TYR A 366 -12.55 0.60 13.65
C TYR A 366 -12.82 0.32 15.12
N ALA A 367 -12.41 -0.86 15.56
CA ALA A 367 -12.34 -1.26 16.95
C ALA A 367 -10.87 -1.39 17.34
N HIS A 368 -10.43 -0.71 18.40
CA HIS A 368 -9.06 -0.72 18.88
C HIS A 368 -9.00 -0.46 20.38
N ASP A 369 -8.14 -1.19 21.06
CA ASP A 369 -7.88 -1.06 22.50
C ASP A 369 -6.80 0.01 22.72
N PHE A 370 -7.20 1.24 23.01
CA PHE A 370 -6.30 2.39 23.11
C PHE A 370 -5.41 2.38 24.36
N ASP A 371 -5.92 1.92 25.49
CA ASP A 371 -5.20 1.94 26.77
C ASP A 371 -4.69 0.56 27.21
N LYS A 372 -4.87 -0.44 26.34
CA LYS A 372 -4.38 -1.81 26.51
C LYS A 372 -5.01 -2.51 27.71
N ASP A 373 -6.28 -2.18 27.99
CA ASP A 373 -7.07 -2.83 29.03
C ASP A 373 -7.75 -4.14 28.57
N GLY A 374 -7.63 -4.46 27.29
CA GLY A 374 -8.20 -5.63 26.62
C GLY A 374 -9.58 -5.40 26.05
N ILE A 375 -10.14 -4.18 26.14
CA ILE A 375 -11.46 -3.83 25.63
C ILE A 375 -11.33 -2.78 24.54
N ASP A 376 -11.90 -3.05 23.38
CA ASP A 376 -11.84 -2.10 22.26
C ASP A 376 -12.80 -0.92 22.47
N GLU A 377 -12.31 0.28 22.15
CA GLU A 377 -13.14 1.42 21.79
C GLU A 377 -13.44 1.38 20.28
N ILE A 378 -14.52 2.08 19.90
CA ILE A 378 -14.96 2.16 18.51
C ILE A 378 -14.78 3.59 18.00
N VAL A 379 -14.01 3.74 16.94
CA VAL A 379 -13.75 5.03 16.30
C VAL A 379 -14.36 5.11 14.90
N GLY A 380 -14.95 6.24 14.60
CA GLY A 380 -15.45 6.56 13.26
C GLY A 380 -15.95 7.99 13.18
N GLY A 381 -15.61 8.67 12.11
CA GLY A 381 -16.15 9.99 11.81
C GLY A 381 -15.92 11.05 12.87
N TYR A 382 -14.71 11.28 13.33
CA TYR A 382 -14.41 12.24 14.41
C TYR A 382 -15.20 12.00 15.71
N ARG A 383 -15.38 10.72 16.03
CA ARG A 383 -16.06 10.27 17.23
C ARG A 383 -15.43 8.99 17.75
N VAL A 384 -15.34 8.87 19.07
CA VAL A 384 -14.99 7.63 19.77
C VAL A 384 -16.10 7.30 20.75
N VAL A 385 -16.45 6.02 20.82
CA VAL A 385 -17.40 5.47 21.80
C VAL A 385 -16.75 4.28 22.51
N ASP A 386 -17.15 4.05 23.76
CA ASP A 386 -16.72 2.86 24.50
C ASP A 386 -17.41 1.57 23.98
N ALA A 387 -16.97 0.41 24.47
CA ALA A 387 -17.55 -0.89 24.11
C ALA A 387 -19.05 -1.01 24.40
N LYS A 388 -19.61 -0.14 25.26
CA LYS A 388 -21.05 -0.10 25.62
C LYS A 388 -21.84 0.88 24.78
N GLY A 389 -21.18 1.58 23.86
CA GLY A 389 -21.79 2.59 22.98
C GLY A 389 -21.90 3.98 23.61
N ASN A 390 -21.30 4.23 24.79
CA ASN A 390 -21.28 5.60 25.33
C ASN A 390 -20.28 6.46 24.57
N ILE A 391 -20.68 7.65 24.17
CA ILE A 391 -19.82 8.61 23.46
C ILE A 391 -18.78 9.15 24.44
N LEU A 392 -17.50 8.85 24.20
CA LEU A 392 -16.38 9.43 24.93
C LEU A 392 -16.14 10.87 24.46
N TRP A 393 -16.05 11.08 23.17
CA TRP A 393 -16.02 12.39 22.56
C TRP A 393 -16.61 12.40 21.14
N SER A 394 -16.95 13.60 20.66
CA SER A 394 -17.46 13.79 19.30
C SER A 394 -17.06 15.20 18.83
N LYS A 395 -16.51 15.28 17.63
CA LYS A 395 -16.12 16.51 16.92
C LYS A 395 -16.86 16.62 15.59
N LEU A 396 -18.14 16.29 15.58
CA LEU A 396 -18.98 16.35 14.38
C LEU A 396 -19.09 17.77 13.81
N GLU A 397 -18.97 18.80 14.65
CA GLU A 397 -18.90 20.19 14.22
C GLU A 397 -17.73 20.45 13.27
N ASP A 398 -16.59 19.83 13.48
CA ASP A 398 -15.42 19.95 12.60
C ASP A 398 -15.73 19.46 11.20
N ILE A 399 -16.55 18.41 11.06
CA ILE A 399 -17.01 17.88 9.77
C ILE A 399 -18.00 18.84 9.11
N TYR A 400 -19.02 19.26 9.84
CA TYR A 400 -20.10 20.07 9.28
C TYR A 400 -19.63 21.44 8.82
N ASP A 401 -18.75 22.09 9.62
CA ASP A 401 -18.26 23.43 9.34
C ASP A 401 -17.27 23.45 8.17
N ASN A 402 -16.51 22.36 7.99
CA ASN A 402 -15.47 22.26 6.98
C ASN A 402 -15.87 21.39 5.76
N HIS A 403 -17.05 20.82 5.76
CA HIS A 403 -17.51 19.87 4.71
C HIS A 403 -16.54 18.70 4.54
N ASP A 404 -16.01 18.21 5.63
CA ASP A 404 -14.97 17.20 5.67
C ASP A 404 -15.53 15.81 6.02
N HIS A 405 -14.71 14.79 5.83
CA HIS A 405 -14.93 13.44 6.31
C HIS A 405 -13.57 12.76 6.55
N ALA A 406 -13.57 11.77 7.40
CA ALA A 406 -12.38 10.97 7.66
C ALA A 406 -12.33 9.79 6.69
N ASP A 407 -11.30 9.75 5.87
CA ASP A 407 -11.09 8.67 4.91
C ASP A 407 -10.48 7.43 5.55
N THR A 408 -9.58 7.61 6.52
CA THR A 408 -8.84 6.50 7.13
C THR A 408 -8.41 6.82 8.56
N TYR A 409 -8.20 5.76 9.35
CA TYR A 409 -7.70 5.84 10.73
C TYR A 409 -6.58 4.84 10.95
N ARG A 410 -5.61 5.19 11.81
CA ARG A 410 -4.64 4.28 12.39
C ARG A 410 -4.40 4.65 13.84
N PHE A 411 -3.77 3.75 14.57
CA PHE A 411 -3.58 3.85 16.00
C PHE A 411 -2.13 3.54 16.34
N ALA A 412 -1.54 4.34 17.19
CA ALA A 412 -0.20 4.13 17.73
C ALA A 412 0.08 5.13 18.84
N ASP A 413 0.96 4.78 19.75
CA ASP A 413 1.50 5.65 20.76
C ASP A 413 2.43 6.69 20.10
N MET A 414 1.83 7.80 19.65
CA MET A 414 2.50 8.84 18.86
C MET A 414 3.36 9.77 19.70
N ASP A 415 3.16 9.84 21.02
CA ASP A 415 3.91 10.72 21.91
C ASP A 415 4.73 10.00 22.99
N GLY A 416 4.65 8.66 23.04
CA GLY A 416 5.46 7.81 23.92
C GLY A 416 4.93 7.74 25.35
N ASP A 417 3.64 8.03 25.58
CA ASP A 417 3.03 7.98 26.92
C ASP A 417 2.45 6.59 27.28
N GLY A 418 2.40 5.67 26.33
CA GLY A 418 1.93 4.29 26.48
C GLY A 418 0.48 4.07 26.06
N THR A 419 -0.24 5.14 25.72
CA THR A 419 -1.60 5.12 25.18
C THR A 419 -1.58 5.39 23.69
N ASP A 420 -2.35 4.66 22.91
CA ASP A 420 -2.38 4.87 21.47
C ASP A 420 -3.27 6.06 21.11
N GLU A 421 -2.79 6.95 20.26
CA GLU A 421 -3.57 8.04 19.67
C GLU A 421 -4.41 7.57 18.49
N VAL A 422 -5.50 8.34 18.23
CA VAL A 422 -6.25 8.26 16.98
C VAL A 422 -5.57 9.12 15.93
N VAL A 423 -4.99 8.49 14.92
CA VAL A 423 -4.43 9.16 13.75
C VAL A 423 -5.49 9.17 12.66
N ILE A 424 -5.95 10.35 12.25
CA ILE A 424 -7.06 10.55 11.30
C ILE A 424 -6.49 11.10 9.99
N GLY A 425 -6.73 10.40 8.89
CA GLY A 425 -6.53 10.91 7.54
C GLY A 425 -7.83 11.52 7.02
N ALA A 426 -7.85 12.83 6.85
CA ALA A 426 -9.04 13.59 6.49
C ALA A 426 -9.02 14.07 5.04
N CYS A 427 -10.20 14.25 4.45
CA CYS A 427 -10.34 14.76 3.08
C CYS A 427 -9.84 16.20 2.95
N GLU A 428 -10.21 17.08 3.88
CA GLU A 428 -9.94 18.52 3.80
C GLU A 428 -9.01 19.00 4.91
N LEU A 429 -9.11 18.40 6.09
CA LEU A 429 -8.39 18.85 7.30
C LEU A 429 -6.99 18.25 7.44
N GLY A 430 -6.56 17.36 6.52
CA GLY A 430 -5.24 16.76 6.53
C GLY A 430 -5.08 15.63 7.54
N LEU A 431 -3.84 15.39 7.98
CA LEU A 431 -3.53 14.39 9.00
C LEU A 431 -3.68 15.01 10.38
N GLN A 432 -4.45 14.37 11.24
CA GLN A 432 -4.65 14.78 12.63
C GLN A 432 -4.23 13.65 13.57
N VAL A 433 -3.50 14.00 14.62
CA VAL A 433 -3.23 13.10 15.75
C VAL A 433 -4.04 13.62 16.92
N ARG A 434 -4.93 12.81 17.47
CA ARG A 434 -5.82 13.17 18.57
C ARG A 434 -5.70 12.21 19.72
N ASP A 435 -5.78 12.73 20.93
CA ASP A 435 -5.97 11.93 22.13
C ASP A 435 -7.23 11.07 22.02
N ALA A 436 -7.09 9.76 22.28
CA ALA A 436 -8.14 8.80 22.02
C ALA A 436 -9.38 8.96 22.93
N PHE A 437 -9.21 9.45 24.16
CA PHE A 437 -10.28 9.55 25.15
C PHE A 437 -10.94 10.93 25.25
N THR A 438 -10.22 11.98 24.85
CA THR A 438 -10.71 13.37 24.94
C THR A 438 -10.99 14.01 23.60
N GLY A 439 -10.41 13.48 22.52
CA GLY A 439 -10.45 14.06 21.18
C GLY A 439 -9.64 15.35 21.04
N GLU A 440 -8.76 15.67 22.02
CA GLU A 440 -7.88 16.83 21.94
C GLU A 440 -6.89 16.65 20.78
N LEU A 441 -6.70 17.70 20.00
CA LEU A 441 -5.76 17.69 18.88
C LEU A 441 -4.32 17.85 19.40
N LYS A 442 -3.52 16.81 19.28
CA LYS A 442 -2.10 16.79 19.67
C LYS A 442 -1.20 17.32 18.55
N SER A 443 -1.42 16.89 17.30
CA SER A 443 -0.68 17.42 16.15
C SER A 443 -1.52 17.46 14.88
N LEU A 444 -1.10 18.32 13.94
CA LEU A 444 -1.76 18.51 12.64
C LEU A 444 -0.72 18.68 11.55
N ALA A 445 -0.80 17.85 10.52
CA ALA A 445 -0.02 18.01 9.31
C ALA A 445 -0.92 18.33 8.12
N PHE A 446 -0.52 19.34 7.35
CA PHE A 446 -1.22 19.63 6.10
C PHE A 446 -0.90 18.57 5.04
N ALA A 447 -1.92 17.86 4.61
CA ALA A 447 -1.88 16.96 3.48
C ALA A 447 -3.27 16.96 2.83
N GLU A 448 -3.33 17.08 1.52
CA GLU A 448 -4.61 17.13 0.81
C GLU A 448 -5.20 15.73 0.67
N HIS A 449 -6.46 15.56 0.98
CA HIS A 449 -7.31 14.41 0.69
C HIS A 449 -6.61 13.05 0.91
N LEU A 450 -6.34 12.76 2.18
CA LEU A 450 -5.67 11.51 2.59
C LEU A 450 -6.64 10.34 2.46
N GLN A 451 -6.31 9.40 1.59
CA GLN A 451 -7.15 8.23 1.32
C GLN A 451 -6.74 7.01 2.12
N GLN A 452 -5.44 6.83 2.30
CA GLN A 452 -4.87 5.68 2.99
C GLN A 452 -3.64 6.11 3.77
N MET A 453 -3.37 5.43 4.86
CA MET A 453 -2.13 5.60 5.61
C MET A 453 -1.77 4.35 6.38
N GLU A 454 -0.51 4.26 6.77
CA GLU A 454 -0.01 3.35 7.78
C GLU A 454 0.84 4.11 8.78
N VAL A 455 0.82 3.63 10.02
CA VAL A 455 1.61 4.17 11.14
C VAL A 455 2.49 3.07 11.68
N GLY A 456 3.76 3.38 11.94
CA GLY A 456 4.69 2.40 12.48
C GLY A 456 6.13 2.93 12.54
N HIS A 457 7.02 2.11 13.09
CA HIS A 457 8.45 2.42 13.17
C HIS A 457 9.17 2.09 11.86
N PHE A 458 8.78 2.76 10.77
CA PHE A 458 9.29 2.47 9.42
C PHE A 458 10.67 3.07 9.16
N LEU A 459 10.95 4.24 9.75
CA LEU A 459 12.12 5.04 9.42
C LEU A 459 13.21 4.90 10.48
N GLU A 460 14.43 4.69 10.02
CA GLU A 460 15.61 4.70 10.89
C GLU A 460 15.87 6.11 11.44
N GLY A 461 16.21 6.19 12.73
CA GLY A 461 16.56 7.45 13.41
C GLY A 461 15.37 8.22 14.00
N TYR A 462 14.19 7.61 14.00
CA TYR A 462 12.99 8.13 14.68
C TYR A 462 12.61 7.18 15.82
N ASP A 463 12.54 7.71 17.04
CA ASP A 463 12.19 6.92 18.24
C ASP A 463 10.67 6.70 18.34
N LEU A 464 9.87 7.63 17.85
CA LEU A 464 8.41 7.56 17.78
C LEU A 464 7.94 7.04 16.42
N PRO A 465 6.72 6.51 16.31
CA PRO A 465 6.14 6.09 15.05
C PRO A 465 6.10 7.22 14.02
N THR A 466 6.19 6.84 12.76
CA THR A 466 6.02 7.76 11.63
C THR A 466 4.81 7.34 10.79
N VAL A 467 4.22 8.29 10.09
CA VAL A 467 3.07 8.07 9.24
C VAL A 467 3.49 8.09 7.78
N ALA A 468 3.18 7.02 7.06
CA ALA A 468 3.19 6.99 5.59
C ALA A 468 1.75 7.22 5.11
N ALA A 469 1.49 8.37 4.49
CA ALA A 469 0.14 8.77 4.11
C ALA A 469 0.02 9.03 2.62
N ALA A 470 -1.00 8.46 2.00
CA ALA A 470 -1.28 8.60 0.58
C ALA A 470 -2.42 9.57 0.34
N ALA A 471 -2.13 10.64 -0.39
CA ALA A 471 -3.06 11.71 -0.68
C ALA A 471 -3.49 11.74 -2.14
N ARG A 472 -4.76 11.98 -2.38
CA ARG A 472 -5.35 12.16 -3.69
C ARG A 472 -5.54 13.64 -4.00
N LEU A 473 -4.81 14.16 -4.98
CA LEU A 473 -4.81 15.58 -5.32
C LEU A 473 -5.91 15.94 -6.33
N TYR A 474 -7.16 16.00 -5.90
CA TYR A 474 -8.26 16.39 -6.78
C TYR A 474 -8.25 17.86 -7.20
N ARG A 475 -7.86 18.75 -6.30
CA ARG A 475 -8.02 20.20 -6.51
C ARG A 475 -6.92 20.82 -7.34
N ASN A 476 -5.73 20.22 -7.33
CA ASN A 476 -4.60 20.74 -8.10
C ASN A 476 -4.57 20.34 -9.58
N ARG A 477 -5.58 19.62 -10.09
CA ARG A 477 -5.70 19.32 -11.54
C ARG A 477 -5.72 20.57 -12.42
N GLN A 478 -6.15 21.71 -11.88
CA GLN A 478 -6.12 22.99 -12.60
C GLN A 478 -4.72 23.61 -12.65
N VAL A 479 -3.89 23.33 -11.65
CA VAL A 479 -2.53 23.86 -11.54
C VAL A 479 -1.52 22.89 -12.15
N ASP A 480 -1.66 21.61 -11.89
CA ASP A 480 -0.87 20.55 -12.52
C ASP A 480 -1.73 19.30 -12.78
N PRO A 481 -2.26 19.13 -14.00
CA PRO A 481 -3.15 18.02 -14.34
C PRO A 481 -2.48 16.65 -14.28
N TYR A 482 -1.18 16.58 -14.04
CA TYR A 482 -0.40 15.34 -13.96
C TYR A 482 -0.07 14.94 -12.51
N LEU A 483 -0.28 15.81 -11.54
CA LEU A 483 -0.14 15.48 -10.12
C LEU A 483 -1.47 14.90 -9.61
N LEU A 484 -1.61 13.58 -9.67
CA LEU A 484 -2.86 12.90 -9.30
C LEU A 484 -2.85 12.38 -7.87
N SER A 485 -1.68 12.06 -7.31
CA SER A 485 -1.52 11.60 -5.94
C SER A 485 -0.13 11.88 -5.39
N GLN A 486 0.01 11.87 -4.07
CA GLN A 486 1.29 12.02 -3.39
C GLN A 486 1.36 11.08 -2.20
N ILE A 487 2.57 10.67 -1.84
CA ILE A 487 2.84 10.01 -0.58
C ILE A 487 3.62 10.97 0.30
N TYR A 488 3.11 11.15 1.51
CA TYR A 488 3.71 11.95 2.56
C TYR A 488 4.29 11.06 3.63
N TRP A 489 5.48 11.40 4.09
CA TRP A 489 6.05 10.85 5.31
C TRP A 489 6.04 11.95 6.37
N ILE A 490 5.42 11.67 7.50
CA ILE A 490 5.10 12.64 8.54
C ILE A 490 5.56 12.06 9.87
N ASP A 491 6.23 12.87 10.70
CA ASP A 491 6.60 12.47 12.06
C ASP A 491 5.44 12.66 13.06
N ALA A 492 5.68 12.23 14.28
CA ALA A 492 4.68 12.29 15.34
C ALA A 492 4.26 13.74 15.69
N GLU A 493 5.14 14.72 15.51
CA GLU A 493 4.85 16.12 15.74
C GLU A 493 4.09 16.79 14.57
N GLY A 494 3.83 16.06 13.48
CA GLY A 494 3.14 16.56 12.31
C GLY A 494 4.04 17.25 11.29
N ASN A 495 5.38 17.12 11.41
CA ASN A 495 6.29 17.67 10.42
C ASN A 495 6.34 16.76 9.18
N GLN A 496 6.18 17.35 8.01
CA GLN A 496 6.40 16.64 6.76
C GLN A 496 7.90 16.41 6.55
N LEU A 497 8.34 15.17 6.63
CA LEU A 497 9.74 14.76 6.46
C LEU A 497 10.14 14.81 5.00
N PHE A 498 9.36 14.18 4.15
CA PHE A 498 9.50 14.20 2.69
C PHE A 498 8.20 13.75 2.02
N ARG A 499 8.11 13.98 0.72
CA ARG A 499 6.98 13.54 -0.10
C ARG A 499 7.45 13.06 -1.46
N TRP A 500 6.69 12.14 -2.03
CA TRP A 500 6.90 11.69 -3.41
C TRP A 500 5.72 12.03 -4.28
N PRO A 501 5.96 12.60 -5.45
CA PRO A 501 4.91 12.74 -6.44
C PRO A 501 4.61 11.37 -7.04
N ALA A 502 3.38 10.90 -6.89
CA ALA A 502 2.86 9.73 -7.57
C ALA A 502 1.93 10.18 -8.68
N SER A 503 2.46 10.48 -9.84
CA SER A 503 1.65 10.86 -10.99
C SER A 503 1.21 9.63 -11.79
N GLY A 504 0.09 9.73 -12.49
CA GLY A 504 -0.38 8.70 -13.43
C GLY A 504 -1.09 7.51 -12.80
N LEU A 505 -1.23 7.45 -11.49
CA LEU A 505 -2.05 6.44 -10.84
C LEU A 505 -3.52 6.89 -10.90
N ASN A 506 -4.29 6.27 -11.81
CA ASN A 506 -5.73 6.37 -11.82
C ASN A 506 -6.29 5.43 -10.75
N GLY A 507 -6.27 5.84 -9.50
CA GLY A 507 -6.76 5.02 -8.41
C GLY A 507 -6.43 5.65 -7.07
N ASN A 508 -6.95 5.06 -6.03
CA ASN A 508 -6.56 5.39 -4.68
C ASN A 508 -5.17 4.81 -4.43
N PRO A 509 -4.21 5.61 -4.01
CA PRO A 509 -2.93 5.06 -3.60
C PRO A 509 -3.16 4.19 -2.37
N ASP A 510 -2.58 3.01 -2.37
CA ASP A 510 -2.73 2.01 -1.32
C ASP A 510 -1.42 1.87 -0.54
N ILE A 511 -1.49 1.92 0.78
CA ILE A 511 -0.35 1.71 1.66
C ILE A 511 -0.66 0.54 2.58
N ARG A 512 0.32 -0.35 2.78
CA ARG A 512 0.27 -1.49 3.68
C ARG A 512 1.55 -1.58 4.49
N LYS A 513 1.49 -2.27 5.60
CA LYS A 513 2.65 -2.59 6.43
C LYS A 513 2.67 -4.06 6.81
N GLY A 514 3.84 -4.56 7.20
CA GLY A 514 3.99 -5.87 7.79
C GLY A 514 5.45 -6.22 8.06
N ASP A 515 5.69 -7.10 9.01
CA ASP A 515 7.02 -7.61 9.33
C ASP A 515 7.47 -8.63 8.27
N PHE A 516 7.86 -8.12 7.11
CA PHE A 516 8.25 -8.94 5.95
C PHE A 516 9.49 -9.79 6.22
N TYR A 517 10.38 -9.31 7.08
CA TYR A 517 11.65 -9.98 7.39
C TYR A 517 11.60 -10.80 8.68
N GLY A 518 10.50 -10.83 9.41
CA GLY A 518 10.36 -11.58 10.66
C GLY A 518 11.29 -11.11 11.77
N ASN A 519 11.60 -9.82 11.80
CA ASN A 519 12.54 -9.21 12.75
C ASN A 519 11.86 -8.29 13.78
N GLY A 520 10.54 -8.28 13.81
CA GLY A 520 9.73 -7.44 14.69
C GLY A 520 9.60 -5.99 14.23
N LYS A 521 9.99 -5.68 12.99
CA LYS A 521 9.86 -4.36 12.40
C LYS A 521 9.01 -4.39 11.15
N ASP A 522 8.05 -3.49 11.10
CA ASP A 522 7.23 -3.32 9.93
C ASP A 522 8.01 -2.71 8.76
N VAL A 523 7.73 -3.21 7.58
CA VAL A 523 8.14 -2.62 6.31
C VAL A 523 6.92 -2.00 5.65
N CYS A 524 7.09 -0.84 5.06
CA CYS A 524 6.03 -0.17 4.33
C CYS A 524 5.97 -0.66 2.88
N PHE A 525 4.76 -0.88 2.39
CA PHE A 525 4.45 -1.21 1.00
C PHE A 525 3.55 -0.13 0.42
N TRP A 526 3.82 0.28 -0.78
CA TRP A 526 3.02 1.27 -1.50
C TRP A 526 2.55 0.75 -2.85
N ASN A 527 1.27 0.63 -3.05
CA ASN A 527 0.63 0.09 -4.25
C ASN A 527 1.23 -1.25 -4.68
N LYS A 528 2.31 -1.21 -5.46
CA LYS A 528 2.99 -2.36 -6.04
C LYS A 528 4.39 -2.58 -5.48
N PHE A 529 4.83 -1.75 -4.56
CA PHE A 529 6.24 -1.63 -4.22
C PHE A 529 6.54 -1.92 -2.76
N LEU A 530 7.60 -2.68 -2.56
CA LEU A 530 8.31 -2.74 -1.28
C LEU A 530 9.18 -1.49 -1.15
N MET A 531 9.08 -0.81 -0.02
CA MET A 531 9.77 0.44 0.25
C MET A 531 11.09 0.22 0.98
N GLN A 532 12.00 1.17 0.83
CA GLN A 532 13.23 1.19 1.61
C GLN A 532 12.96 1.67 3.05
N PRO A 533 13.76 1.19 4.04
CA PRO A 533 13.59 1.59 5.44
C PRO A 533 13.85 3.07 5.72
N ASP A 534 14.61 3.76 4.86
CA ASP A 534 14.80 5.21 4.95
C ASP A 534 13.65 6.01 4.32
N GLY A 535 12.65 5.30 3.78
CA GLY A 535 11.48 5.85 3.13
C GLY A 535 11.75 6.60 1.82
N LYS A 536 13.00 6.70 1.38
CA LYS A 536 13.39 7.53 0.23
C LYS A 536 13.48 6.81 -1.09
N GLY A 537 13.08 5.56 -1.15
CA GLY A 537 13.13 4.79 -2.37
C GLY A 537 12.30 3.53 -2.31
N ARG A 538 12.24 2.82 -3.42
CA ARG A 538 11.60 1.52 -3.55
C ARG A 538 12.67 0.45 -3.72
N LEU A 539 12.46 -0.69 -3.07
CA LEU A 539 13.34 -1.83 -3.27
C LEU A 539 12.98 -2.61 -4.52
N CYS A 540 11.69 -2.86 -4.73
CA CYS A 540 11.20 -3.60 -5.90
C CYS A 540 9.70 -3.44 -6.12
N CYS A 541 9.25 -3.78 -7.33
CA CYS A 541 7.85 -3.98 -7.67
C CYS A 541 7.47 -5.45 -7.46
N ILE A 542 6.40 -5.71 -6.70
CA ILE A 542 5.89 -7.06 -6.45
C ILE A 542 4.62 -7.34 -7.26
N GLY A 543 3.88 -6.32 -7.62
CA GLY A 543 2.57 -6.39 -8.27
C GLY A 543 1.49 -5.69 -7.45
N ASP A 544 0.24 -5.65 -7.91
CA ASP A 544 -0.87 -4.99 -7.23
C ASP A 544 -1.09 -5.61 -5.84
N ILE A 545 -0.57 -4.94 -4.81
CA ILE A 545 -0.59 -5.45 -3.43
C ILE A 545 -2.01 -5.34 -2.90
N TYR A 546 -2.57 -6.49 -2.55
CA TYR A 546 -3.89 -6.61 -1.96
C TYR A 546 -3.81 -6.58 -0.44
N HIS A 547 -2.92 -7.40 0.15
CA HIS A 547 -2.78 -7.50 1.60
C HIS A 547 -1.35 -7.87 1.99
N VAL A 548 -0.96 -7.59 3.26
CA VAL A 548 0.34 -7.97 3.83
C VAL A 548 0.10 -8.49 5.23
N PHE A 549 0.33 -9.77 5.46
CA PHE A 549 0.24 -10.43 6.75
C PHE A 549 0.93 -11.80 6.73
N ASP A 550 1.05 -12.47 7.88
CA ASP A 550 1.65 -13.81 7.99
C ASP A 550 0.72 -14.91 7.42
N PHE A 551 0.62 -14.98 6.08
CA PHE A 551 -0.23 -15.95 5.37
C PHE A 551 0.25 -17.40 5.56
N GLU A 552 1.57 -17.64 5.55
CA GLU A 552 2.17 -18.96 5.69
C GLU A 552 2.32 -19.40 7.15
N ARG A 553 1.90 -18.57 8.12
CA ARG A 553 1.98 -18.85 9.56
C ARG A 553 3.40 -19.18 10.01
N ASN A 554 4.37 -18.40 9.57
CA ASN A 554 5.79 -18.65 9.80
C ASN A 554 6.54 -17.51 10.51
N GLY A 555 5.81 -16.48 10.98
CA GLY A 555 6.37 -15.33 11.69
C GLY A 555 6.93 -14.24 10.79
N CYS A 556 6.79 -14.36 9.47
CA CYS A 556 7.08 -13.31 8.51
C CYS A 556 5.80 -12.92 7.77
N ALA A 557 5.57 -11.66 7.53
CA ALA A 557 4.48 -11.23 6.67
C ALA A 557 4.78 -11.59 5.21
N GLN A 558 3.78 -12.08 4.50
CA GLN A 558 3.82 -12.27 3.06
C GLN A 558 3.02 -11.18 2.36
N VAL A 559 3.43 -10.87 1.14
CA VAL A 559 2.73 -9.94 0.26
C VAL A 559 1.76 -10.71 -0.61
N ILE A 560 0.50 -10.35 -0.52
CA ILE A 560 -0.57 -10.93 -1.33
C ILE A 560 -0.92 -9.94 -2.42
N THR A 561 -0.88 -10.38 -3.66
CA THR A 561 -1.31 -9.60 -4.82
C THR A 561 -2.58 -10.18 -5.42
N LEU A 562 -3.44 -9.32 -5.94
CA LEU A 562 -4.68 -9.73 -6.61
C LEU A 562 -4.80 -8.99 -7.94
N THR A 563 -4.56 -9.68 -9.04
CA THR A 563 -4.58 -9.12 -10.39
C THR A 563 -5.10 -10.15 -11.38
N ASP A 564 -6.01 -9.75 -12.25
CA ASP A 564 -6.52 -10.58 -13.35
C ASP A 564 -7.10 -11.94 -12.92
N GLY A 565 -7.80 -11.98 -11.79
CA GLY A 565 -8.37 -13.22 -11.25
C GLY A 565 -7.33 -14.17 -10.66
N LYS A 566 -6.12 -13.68 -10.41
CA LYS A 566 -5.06 -14.46 -9.76
C LYS A 566 -4.69 -13.81 -8.42
N LEU A 567 -4.73 -14.62 -7.38
CA LEU A 567 -4.15 -14.28 -6.08
C LEU A 567 -2.79 -14.96 -5.98
N ARG A 568 -1.73 -14.16 -5.73
CA ARG A 568 -0.37 -14.65 -5.55
C ARG A 568 0.15 -14.26 -4.19
N VAL A 569 0.92 -15.14 -3.58
CA VAL A 569 1.56 -14.93 -2.29
C VAL A 569 3.06 -14.90 -2.50
N PHE A 570 3.70 -13.81 -2.08
CA PHE A 570 5.14 -13.62 -2.17
C PHE A 570 5.74 -13.51 -0.78
N GLY A 571 6.91 -14.12 -0.60
CA GLY A 571 7.62 -14.10 0.67
C GLY A 571 9.11 -13.84 0.50
N TRP A 572 9.74 -13.52 1.62
CA TRP A 572 11.19 -13.40 1.71
C TRP A 572 11.86 -14.77 1.64
N THR A 573 12.88 -14.93 0.78
CA THR A 573 13.61 -16.20 0.62
C THR A 573 14.40 -16.61 1.85
N GLY A 574 14.70 -15.67 2.75
CA GLY A 574 15.36 -15.90 4.03
C GLY A 574 14.42 -16.22 5.19
N ALA A 575 13.12 -16.32 4.95
CA ALA A 575 12.14 -16.63 6.00
C ALA A 575 12.47 -17.95 6.70
N PRO A 576 12.41 -18.03 8.04
CA PRO A 576 12.72 -19.24 8.78
C PRO A 576 11.71 -20.34 8.46
N LYS A 577 12.18 -21.56 8.22
CA LYS A 577 11.32 -22.71 7.93
C LYS A 577 10.46 -23.15 9.12
N ASP A 578 10.94 -22.89 10.32
CA ASP A 578 10.30 -23.25 11.59
C ASP A 578 9.93 -21.99 12.39
N GLY A 579 9.64 -20.90 11.68
CA GLY A 579 9.17 -19.65 12.29
C GLY A 579 7.83 -19.88 13.00
N LYS A 580 7.59 -19.12 14.05
CA LYS A 580 6.34 -19.21 14.79
C LYS A 580 5.46 -18.02 14.45
N PRO A 581 4.19 -18.25 14.11
CA PRO A 581 3.24 -17.15 13.93
C PRO A 581 3.01 -16.42 15.25
N ASN A 582 2.59 -15.18 15.15
CA ASN A 582 1.97 -14.49 16.26
C ASN A 582 0.50 -14.90 16.29
N ASP A 583 0.12 -15.67 17.31
CA ASP A 583 -1.23 -16.19 17.52
C ASP A 583 -2.05 -15.32 18.50
N ASP A 584 -1.54 -14.12 18.84
CA ASP A 584 -2.26 -13.15 19.66
C ASP A 584 -3.55 -12.73 18.93
N PRO A 585 -4.74 -12.92 19.54
CA PRO A 585 -6.00 -12.61 18.87
C PRO A 585 -6.15 -11.15 18.49
N ASP A 586 -5.65 -10.21 19.28
CA ASP A 586 -5.73 -8.78 18.96
C ASP A 586 -4.81 -8.43 17.81
N PHE A 587 -3.60 -9.00 17.75
CA PHE A 587 -2.72 -8.88 16.60
C PHE A 587 -3.35 -9.44 15.31
N LEU A 588 -3.95 -10.64 15.39
CA LEU A 588 -4.61 -11.25 14.21
C LEU A 588 -5.87 -10.48 13.78
N LYS A 589 -6.64 -9.97 14.74
CA LYS A 589 -7.78 -9.08 14.47
C LYS A 589 -7.35 -7.90 13.62
N GLU A 590 -6.28 -7.21 14.00
CA GLU A 590 -5.81 -6.01 13.31
C GLU A 590 -5.12 -6.31 11.98
N THR A 591 -4.26 -7.32 11.94
CA THR A 591 -3.41 -7.58 10.76
C THR A 591 -4.08 -8.44 9.69
N MET A 592 -5.04 -9.29 10.05
CA MET A 592 -5.68 -10.23 9.13
C MET A 592 -7.17 -9.97 8.95
N ALA A 593 -7.96 -9.94 10.04
CA ALA A 593 -9.42 -9.94 9.96
C ALA A 593 -9.99 -8.56 9.55
N ASN A 594 -9.55 -7.48 10.21
CA ASN A 594 -10.08 -6.12 10.03
C ASN A 594 -9.48 -5.39 8.82
N HIS A 595 -8.76 -6.11 7.97
CA HIS A 595 -8.23 -5.53 6.74
C HIS A 595 -9.36 -5.01 5.84
N THR A 596 -9.23 -3.78 5.39
CA THR A 596 -10.18 -3.11 4.51
C THR A 596 -9.46 -2.53 3.29
N HIS A 597 -10.15 -2.50 2.16
CA HIS A 597 -9.73 -1.80 0.95
C HIS A 597 -10.57 -0.54 0.76
N TYR A 598 -9.89 0.49 0.24
CA TYR A 598 -10.56 1.72 -0.17
C TYR A 598 -10.63 1.81 -1.68
#